data_cfe0872d16e67864cbe65d3e45623661
#
_entry.id   cfe0872d16e67864cbe65d3e45623661
#
_cell.length_a   1.000
_cell.length_b   1.000
_cell.length_c   1.000
_cell.angle_alpha   90.00
_cell.angle_beta   90.00
_cell.angle_gamma   90.00
#
_symmetry.space_group_name_H-M   'P 1'
#
loop_
_entity.id
_entity.type
_entity.pdbx_description
1 polymer ?
#
loop_
_entity_poly.entity_id
_entity_poly.type
_entity_poly.pdbx_seq_one_letter_code
_entity_poly.pdbx_strand_id
1 'polypeptide(L)'
;MIVLIDNYDSFSYNLVQMIGSIEPDIQVVRNDQVTADDIENMKPSHLILSPGPGYPRDAGILEEAVMKLKGKMPILGVCLGHQGICEAFGGTIAHAKKLMHGKQSDIRLDSHIQDRRFPASEKAGNRCRLFEGLPPVIPAARYHSLSAVPESLPKELEVVALDCMEGEVMAVQHRDYPIYGLQFHPESILTPDGKRILENFLHIRTTEAM
;
A
#
# COMPACT_ATOMS: atom_id res chain seq x y z
N MET A 1 16.56 4.40 -9.23
CA MET A 1 16.71 3.78 -7.90
C MET A 1 15.40 3.80 -7.16
N ILE A 2 14.99 2.68 -6.57
CA ILE A 2 13.84 2.55 -5.66
C ILE A 2 14.39 2.62 -4.22
N VAL A 3 13.67 3.29 -3.30
CA VAL A 3 13.96 3.21 -1.88
C VAL A 3 12.86 2.40 -1.18
N LEU A 4 13.25 1.44 -0.35
CA LEU A 4 12.36 0.68 0.51
C LEU A 4 12.69 0.99 1.97
N ILE A 5 11.71 1.54 2.71
CA ILE A 5 11.77 1.68 4.16
C ILE A 5 11.39 0.34 4.78
N ASP A 6 12.34 -0.29 5.48
CA ASP A 6 12.13 -1.54 6.18
C ASP A 6 11.70 -1.28 7.63
N ASN A 7 10.50 -1.73 7.96
CA ASN A 7 9.88 -1.63 9.27
C ASN A 7 10.16 -2.86 10.16
N TYR A 8 11.34 -3.49 10.01
CA TYR A 8 11.79 -4.64 10.80
C TYR A 8 10.90 -5.88 10.65
N ASP A 9 10.45 -6.15 9.42
CA ASP A 9 9.62 -7.31 9.13
C ASP A 9 10.43 -8.42 8.45
N SER A 10 10.13 -9.67 8.80
CA SER A 10 10.78 -10.84 8.18
C SER A 10 10.41 -11.03 6.70
N PHE A 11 9.28 -10.50 6.25
CA PHE A 11 8.83 -10.57 4.86
C PHE A 11 9.35 -9.41 3.99
N SER A 12 9.97 -8.37 4.58
CA SER A 12 10.54 -7.25 3.82
C SER A 12 11.48 -7.72 2.71
N TYR A 13 12.31 -8.73 2.98
CA TYR A 13 13.25 -9.25 1.99
C TYR A 13 12.58 -10.02 0.84
N ASN A 14 11.42 -10.65 1.07
CA ASN A 14 10.65 -11.24 -0.03
C ASN A 14 10.13 -10.14 -0.97
N LEU A 15 9.67 -9.02 -0.39
CA LEU A 15 9.26 -7.84 -1.15
C LEU A 15 10.44 -7.27 -1.94
N VAL A 16 11.61 -7.11 -1.29
CA VAL A 16 12.87 -6.68 -1.95
C VAL A 16 13.26 -7.59 -3.10
N GLN A 17 13.20 -8.92 -2.90
CA GLN A 17 13.57 -9.89 -3.95
C GLN A 17 12.59 -9.81 -5.13
N MET A 18 11.29 -9.72 -4.87
CA MET A 18 10.30 -9.64 -5.95
C MET A 18 10.46 -8.33 -6.74
N ILE A 19 10.61 -7.19 -6.07
CA ILE A 19 10.86 -5.89 -6.71
C ILE A 19 12.19 -5.91 -7.45
N GLY A 20 13.26 -6.40 -6.83
CA GLY A 20 14.59 -6.50 -7.44
C GLY A 20 14.64 -7.42 -8.67
N SER A 21 13.67 -8.36 -8.81
CA SER A 21 13.51 -9.15 -10.03
C SER A 21 12.92 -8.36 -11.20
N ILE A 22 12.29 -7.21 -10.93
CA ILE A 22 11.68 -6.31 -11.92
C ILE A 22 12.63 -5.13 -12.19
N GLU A 23 13.07 -4.48 -11.11
CA GLU A 23 13.98 -3.32 -11.12
C GLU A 23 15.06 -3.54 -10.05
N PRO A 24 16.30 -3.87 -10.44
CA PRO A 24 17.36 -4.26 -9.50
C PRO A 24 17.95 -3.07 -8.72
N ASP A 25 17.77 -1.84 -9.18
CA ASP A 25 18.30 -0.65 -8.51
C ASP A 25 17.41 -0.26 -7.32
N ILE A 26 17.52 -1.05 -6.24
CA ILE A 26 16.76 -0.89 -5.00
C ILE A 26 17.69 -0.71 -3.79
N GLN A 27 17.43 0.31 -2.97
CA GLN A 27 18.10 0.57 -1.70
C GLN A 27 17.14 0.35 -0.54
N VAL A 28 17.57 -0.45 0.43
CA VAL A 28 16.82 -0.72 1.67
C VAL A 28 17.38 0.16 2.79
N VAL A 29 16.50 0.87 3.49
CA VAL A 29 16.86 1.70 4.66
C VAL A 29 15.93 1.34 5.83
N ARG A 30 16.42 1.42 7.06
CA ARG A 30 15.63 1.18 8.26
C ARG A 30 14.81 2.42 8.62
N ASN A 31 13.62 2.24 9.15
CA ASN A 31 12.67 3.30 9.49
C ASN A 31 13.15 4.24 10.62
N ASP A 32 14.18 3.85 11.35
CA ASP A 32 14.78 4.58 12.47
C ASP A 32 16.23 5.05 12.22
N GLN A 33 16.79 4.80 11.02
CA GLN A 33 18.18 5.11 10.68
C GLN A 33 18.33 6.24 9.66
N VAL A 34 17.24 6.72 9.11
CA VAL A 34 17.20 7.81 8.13
C VAL A 34 16.06 8.76 8.45
N THR A 35 16.15 9.98 7.92
CA THR A 35 15.05 10.95 7.95
C THR A 35 14.33 11.00 6.62
N ALA A 36 13.14 11.60 6.58
CA ALA A 36 12.44 11.83 5.32
C ALA A 36 13.23 12.76 4.37
N ASP A 37 14.05 13.68 4.92
CA ASP A 37 14.96 14.52 4.12
C ASP A 37 16.06 13.70 3.46
N ASP A 38 16.63 12.73 4.18
CA ASP A 38 17.64 11.84 3.61
C ASP A 38 17.07 11.07 2.41
N ILE A 39 15.84 10.56 2.53
CA ILE A 39 15.16 9.87 1.42
C ILE A 39 14.92 10.83 0.26
N GLU A 40 14.45 12.05 0.51
CA GLU A 40 14.26 13.06 -0.53
C GLU A 40 15.57 13.36 -1.28
N ASN A 41 16.67 13.50 -0.54
CA ASN A 41 17.99 13.77 -1.10
C ASN A 41 18.52 12.61 -1.96
N MET A 42 18.12 11.38 -1.68
CA MET A 42 18.42 10.22 -2.53
C MET A 42 17.73 10.30 -3.91
N LYS A 43 16.69 11.12 -4.06
CA LYS A 43 15.90 11.31 -5.29
C LYS A 43 15.40 9.98 -5.87
N PRO A 44 14.72 9.14 -5.09
CA PRO A 44 14.26 7.85 -5.60
C PRO A 44 13.17 8.04 -6.64
N SER A 45 13.09 7.09 -7.58
CA SER A 45 12.00 7.03 -8.55
C SER A 45 10.68 6.59 -7.91
N HIS A 46 10.76 5.75 -6.84
CA HIS A 46 9.63 5.21 -6.09
C HIS A 46 10.03 5.01 -4.63
N LEU A 47 9.04 5.15 -3.74
CA LEU A 47 9.19 4.83 -2.33
C LEU A 47 8.27 3.66 -1.97
N ILE A 48 8.80 2.68 -1.23
CA ILE A 48 8.06 1.53 -0.75
C ILE A 48 8.16 1.47 0.77
N LEU A 49 7.03 1.31 1.42
CA LEU A 49 6.90 1.17 2.86
C LEU A 49 6.59 -0.29 3.17
N SER A 50 7.50 -0.99 3.81
CA SER A 50 7.39 -2.42 4.04
C SER A 50 6.30 -2.79 5.05
N PRO A 51 5.92 -4.08 5.12
CA PRO A 51 5.27 -4.64 6.29
C PRO A 51 6.09 -4.38 7.56
N GLY A 52 5.47 -4.58 8.73
CA GLY A 52 6.11 -4.43 10.02
C GLY A 52 5.21 -4.81 11.18
N PRO A 53 5.76 -4.95 12.40
CA PRO A 53 4.99 -5.20 13.60
C PRO A 53 4.43 -3.92 14.21
N GLY A 54 3.40 -4.07 15.06
CA GLY A 54 2.86 -2.99 15.89
C GLY A 54 1.98 -2.01 15.15
N TYR A 55 1.92 -0.78 15.65
CA TYR A 55 1.13 0.30 15.07
C TYR A 55 1.99 1.21 14.18
N PRO A 56 1.42 1.81 13.12
CA PRO A 56 2.17 2.68 12.21
C PRO A 56 2.84 3.88 12.90
N ARG A 57 2.15 4.52 13.85
CA ARG A 57 2.67 5.65 14.64
C ARG A 57 3.94 5.34 15.44
N ASP A 58 4.20 4.04 15.71
CA ASP A 58 5.37 3.57 16.44
C ASP A 58 6.49 3.10 15.48
N ALA A 59 6.29 3.24 14.15
CA ALA A 59 7.19 2.75 13.11
C ALA A 59 8.17 3.82 12.59
N GLY A 60 8.81 4.55 13.49
CA GLY A 60 9.85 5.53 13.14
C GLY A 60 9.33 6.63 12.19
N ILE A 61 10.00 6.81 11.07
CA ILE A 61 9.66 7.88 10.11
C ILE A 61 8.49 7.56 9.18
N LEU A 62 7.80 6.43 9.36
CA LEU A 62 6.83 5.91 8.38
C LEU A 62 5.80 6.96 7.95
N GLU A 63 5.08 7.55 8.89
CA GLU A 63 4.03 8.55 8.61
C GLU A 63 4.62 9.88 8.15
N GLU A 64 5.72 10.32 8.75
CA GLU A 64 6.44 11.54 8.33
C GLU A 64 6.87 11.42 6.86
N ALA A 65 7.42 10.28 6.45
CA ALA A 65 7.84 10.04 5.07
C ALA A 65 6.66 10.15 4.10
N VAL A 66 5.48 9.58 4.44
CA VAL A 66 4.27 9.71 3.62
C VAL A 66 3.91 11.18 3.43
N MET A 67 3.80 11.93 4.52
CA MET A 67 3.34 13.33 4.48
C MET A 67 4.33 14.27 3.81
N LYS A 68 5.63 14.06 4.02
CA LYS A 68 6.68 14.93 3.49
C LYS A 68 6.99 14.66 2.02
N LEU A 69 6.86 13.40 1.60
CA LEU A 69 7.23 12.95 0.25
C LEU A 69 6.04 12.81 -0.70
N LYS A 70 4.81 13.05 -0.22
CA LYS A 70 3.62 13.06 -1.07
C LYS A 70 3.78 14.03 -2.24
N GLY A 71 3.43 13.56 -3.44
CA GLY A 71 3.55 14.35 -4.66
C GLY A 71 4.96 14.45 -5.25
N LYS A 72 6.01 14.03 -4.51
CA LYS A 72 7.40 14.06 -5.00
C LYS A 72 7.76 12.79 -5.76
N MET A 73 7.23 11.66 -5.37
CA MET A 73 7.40 10.36 -6.01
C MET A 73 6.20 9.46 -5.76
N PRO A 74 5.99 8.40 -6.56
CA PRO A 74 5.02 7.35 -6.23
C PRO A 74 5.39 6.63 -4.93
N ILE A 75 4.37 6.38 -4.07
CA ILE A 75 4.51 5.71 -2.78
C ILE A 75 3.60 4.49 -2.74
N LEU A 76 4.15 3.34 -2.35
CA LEU A 76 3.41 2.11 -2.08
C LEU A 76 3.64 1.65 -0.64
N GLY A 77 2.56 1.51 0.13
CA GLY A 77 2.60 0.90 1.45
C GLY A 77 2.04 -0.53 1.43
N VAL A 78 2.74 -1.47 2.06
CA VAL A 78 2.32 -2.87 2.19
C VAL A 78 2.09 -3.18 3.66
N CYS A 79 0.93 -3.72 4.00
CA CYS A 79 0.49 -4.11 5.35
C CYS A 79 0.64 -2.96 6.36
N LEU A 80 1.69 -2.92 7.20
CA LEU A 80 1.96 -1.79 8.08
C LEU A 80 2.13 -0.48 7.30
N GLY A 81 2.79 -0.52 6.14
CA GLY A 81 2.95 0.64 5.26
C GLY A 81 1.60 1.18 4.74
N HIS A 82 0.64 0.30 4.41
CA HIS A 82 -0.73 0.69 4.09
C HIS A 82 -1.43 1.36 5.27
N GLN A 83 -1.30 0.76 6.46
CA GLN A 83 -1.88 1.32 7.68
C GLN A 83 -1.28 2.69 8.00
N GLY A 84 0.04 2.87 7.80
CA GLY A 84 0.72 4.16 7.95
C GLY A 84 0.21 5.21 6.97
N ILE A 85 -0.08 4.85 5.73
CA ILE A 85 -0.74 5.76 4.78
C ILE A 85 -2.12 6.16 5.31
N CYS A 86 -2.93 5.20 5.75
CA CYS A 86 -4.26 5.51 6.29
C CYS A 86 -4.19 6.43 7.52
N GLU A 87 -3.30 6.13 8.48
CA GLU A 87 -3.16 6.91 9.72
C GLU A 87 -2.58 8.31 9.46
N ALA A 88 -1.58 8.43 8.59
CA ALA A 88 -0.96 9.71 8.22
C ALA A 88 -1.97 10.71 7.61
N PHE A 89 -2.97 10.25 6.89
CA PHE A 89 -4.06 11.08 6.37
C PHE A 89 -5.24 11.23 7.34
N GLY A 90 -5.13 10.72 8.58
CA GLY A 90 -6.14 10.92 9.64
C GLY A 90 -7.14 9.77 9.80
N GLY A 91 -6.95 8.65 9.11
CA GLY A 91 -7.71 7.43 9.33
C GLY A 91 -7.35 6.76 10.66
N THR A 92 -8.19 5.89 11.15
CA THR A 92 -7.99 5.13 12.39
C THR A 92 -7.59 3.70 12.07
N ILE A 93 -6.55 3.20 12.74
CA ILE A 93 -6.13 1.81 12.69
C ILE A 93 -6.58 1.11 13.97
N ALA A 94 -7.30 0.01 13.83
CA ALA A 94 -7.86 -0.76 14.95
C ALA A 94 -7.68 -2.27 14.71
N HIS A 95 -8.04 -3.07 15.70
CA HIS A 95 -8.02 -4.52 15.55
C HIS A 95 -8.95 -4.95 14.41
N ALA A 96 -8.42 -5.82 13.52
CA ALA A 96 -9.18 -6.43 12.45
C ALA A 96 -10.33 -7.28 13.01
N LYS A 97 -11.41 -7.42 12.26
CA LYS A 97 -12.58 -8.26 12.66
C LYS A 97 -12.17 -9.71 12.90
N LYS A 98 -11.18 -10.19 12.17
CA LYS A 98 -10.58 -11.52 12.33
C LYS A 98 -9.06 -11.43 12.30
N LEU A 99 -8.42 -12.19 13.18
CA LEU A 99 -6.98 -12.40 13.12
C LEU A 99 -6.62 -13.22 11.87
N MET A 100 -5.85 -12.63 10.97
CA MET A 100 -5.41 -13.26 9.74
C MET A 100 -3.92 -13.59 9.84
N HIS A 101 -3.60 -14.90 9.86
CA HIS A 101 -2.23 -15.39 9.88
C HIS A 101 -2.01 -16.41 8.76
N GLY A 102 -1.33 -16.00 7.69
CA GLY A 102 -0.98 -16.88 6.59
C GLY A 102 -2.20 -17.48 5.86
N LYS A 103 -3.30 -16.75 5.78
CA LYS A 103 -4.51 -17.18 5.09
C LYS A 103 -4.68 -16.41 3.80
N GLN A 104 -5.16 -17.11 2.78
CA GLN A 104 -5.59 -16.51 1.54
C GLN A 104 -7.06 -16.05 1.66
N SER A 105 -7.38 -14.90 1.14
CA SER A 105 -8.74 -14.37 1.00
C SER A 105 -8.98 -13.91 -0.42
N ASP A 106 -10.23 -13.96 -0.85
CA ASP A 106 -10.68 -13.39 -2.10
C ASP A 106 -10.88 -11.88 -1.92
N ILE A 107 -10.18 -11.09 -2.72
CA ILE A 107 -10.17 -9.63 -2.68
C ILE A 107 -10.86 -9.10 -3.92
N ARG A 108 -11.93 -8.33 -3.71
CA ARG A 108 -12.66 -7.65 -4.78
C ARG A 108 -11.99 -6.33 -5.10
N LEU A 109 -11.65 -6.13 -6.36
CA LEU A 109 -10.97 -4.93 -6.85
C LEU A 109 -11.95 -3.83 -7.27
N ASP A 110 -11.46 -2.60 -7.34
CA ASP A 110 -12.12 -1.29 -7.40
C ASP A 110 -13.42 -1.21 -8.22
N SER A 111 -13.36 -1.49 -9.52
CA SER A 111 -14.49 -1.34 -10.46
C SER A 111 -15.71 -2.23 -10.13
N HIS A 112 -15.57 -3.10 -9.15
CA HIS A 112 -16.59 -4.07 -8.73
C HIS A 112 -17.04 -3.87 -7.28
N ILE A 113 -16.54 -2.81 -6.62
CA ILE A 113 -16.98 -2.44 -5.27
C ILE A 113 -18.36 -1.80 -5.36
N GLN A 114 -19.37 -2.50 -4.84
CA GLN A 114 -20.74 -2.00 -4.69
C GLN A 114 -21.05 -1.92 -3.20
N ASP A 115 -20.43 -0.99 -2.51
CA ASP A 115 -20.63 -0.77 -1.09
C ASP A 115 -20.96 0.70 -0.84
N ARG A 116 -22.10 0.96 -0.16
CA ARG A 116 -22.58 2.32 0.12
C ARG A 116 -21.62 3.12 1.01
N ARG A 117 -20.76 2.44 1.77
CA ARG A 117 -19.72 3.09 2.60
C ARG A 117 -18.64 3.72 1.73
N PHE A 118 -18.45 3.18 0.52
CA PHE A 118 -17.42 3.60 -0.42
C PHE A 118 -18.09 3.97 -1.75
N PRO A 119 -18.62 5.19 -1.89
CA PRO A 119 -19.21 5.63 -3.14
C PRO A 119 -18.17 5.52 -4.25
N ALA A 120 -18.60 5.00 -5.39
CA ALA A 120 -17.77 4.91 -6.58
C ALA A 120 -17.14 6.29 -6.87
N SER A 121 -15.89 6.28 -7.36
CA SER A 121 -15.23 7.51 -7.79
C SER A 121 -16.13 8.29 -8.76
N GLU A 122 -16.37 9.56 -8.49
CA GLU A 122 -17.12 10.45 -9.39
C GLU A 122 -16.42 10.63 -10.75
N LYS A 123 -15.13 10.32 -10.82
CA LYS A 123 -14.36 10.27 -12.07
C LYS A 123 -14.59 8.91 -12.74
N ALA A 124 -15.66 8.82 -13.52
CA ALA A 124 -15.92 7.65 -14.37
C ALA A 124 -14.67 7.33 -15.23
N GLY A 125 -14.06 6.17 -14.99
CA GLY A 125 -12.88 5.69 -15.72
C GLY A 125 -11.56 5.71 -14.95
N ASN A 126 -11.50 6.21 -13.71
CA ASN A 126 -10.27 6.22 -12.93
C ASN A 126 -10.11 4.89 -12.16
N ARG A 127 -9.84 3.81 -12.89
CA ARG A 127 -9.49 2.52 -12.28
C ARG A 127 -8.14 2.64 -11.58
N CYS A 128 -8.01 1.98 -10.43
CA CYS A 128 -6.73 1.90 -9.73
C CYS A 128 -5.67 1.26 -10.64
N ARG A 129 -4.63 2.01 -10.95
CA ARG A 129 -3.56 1.59 -11.88
C ARG A 129 -2.80 0.36 -11.37
N LEU A 130 -2.78 0.13 -10.05
CA LEU A 130 -2.16 -1.08 -9.49
C LEU A 130 -2.81 -2.37 -10.03
N PHE A 131 -4.11 -2.33 -10.32
CA PHE A 131 -4.91 -3.50 -10.67
C PHE A 131 -5.16 -3.64 -12.18
N GLU A 132 -4.41 -2.87 -12.98
CA GLU A 132 -4.55 -2.94 -14.44
C GLU A 132 -4.20 -4.33 -14.98
N GLY A 133 -5.13 -4.90 -15.76
CA GLY A 133 -4.98 -6.22 -16.35
C GLY A 133 -5.27 -7.40 -15.40
N LEU A 134 -5.77 -7.13 -14.19
CA LEU A 134 -6.17 -8.17 -13.24
C LEU A 134 -7.67 -8.50 -13.34
N PRO A 135 -8.07 -9.71 -12.92
CA PRO A 135 -9.50 -10.07 -12.83
C PRO A 135 -10.18 -9.28 -11.69
N PRO A 136 -11.53 -9.21 -11.69
CA PRO A 136 -12.28 -8.44 -10.69
C PRO A 136 -12.14 -8.94 -9.25
N VAL A 137 -11.73 -10.19 -9.07
CA VAL A 137 -11.45 -10.80 -7.77
C VAL A 137 -10.13 -11.56 -7.87
N ILE A 138 -9.24 -11.32 -6.93
CA ILE A 138 -7.96 -12.00 -6.83
C ILE A 138 -7.79 -12.68 -5.47
N PRO A 139 -7.15 -13.85 -5.40
CA PRO A 139 -6.70 -14.41 -4.12
C PRO A 139 -5.46 -13.66 -3.62
N ALA A 140 -5.44 -13.30 -2.34
CA ALA A 140 -4.30 -12.62 -1.74
C ALA A 140 -4.02 -13.07 -0.30
N ALA A 141 -2.75 -13.08 0.06
CA ALA A 141 -2.27 -13.47 1.38
C ALA A 141 -2.47 -12.35 2.40
N ARG A 142 -2.96 -12.72 3.60
CA ARG A 142 -3.16 -11.79 4.72
C ARG A 142 -2.44 -12.27 5.97
N TYR A 143 -1.71 -11.34 6.64
CA TYR A 143 -0.90 -11.63 7.85
C TYR A 143 -1.09 -10.56 8.92
N HIS A 144 -2.25 -9.90 8.98
CA HIS A 144 -2.45 -8.74 9.85
C HIS A 144 -3.46 -9.00 10.98
N SER A 145 -3.25 -8.33 12.11
CA SER A 145 -4.16 -8.23 13.24
C SER A 145 -4.82 -6.85 13.37
N LEU A 146 -4.31 -5.88 12.64
CA LEU A 146 -4.81 -4.52 12.58
C LEU A 146 -5.30 -4.21 11.16
N SER A 147 -6.29 -3.33 11.04
CA SER A 147 -6.80 -2.84 9.75
C SER A 147 -7.33 -1.42 9.88
N ALA A 148 -7.45 -0.73 8.75
CA ALA A 148 -8.07 0.58 8.69
C ALA A 148 -9.58 0.48 8.98
N VAL A 149 -10.08 1.36 9.85
CA VAL A 149 -11.52 1.49 10.13
C VAL A 149 -12.16 2.22 8.95
N PRO A 150 -13.04 1.58 8.18
CA PRO A 150 -13.58 2.14 6.94
C PRO A 150 -14.21 3.53 7.11
N GLU A 151 -15.00 3.71 8.18
CA GLU A 151 -15.75 4.92 8.45
C GLU A 151 -14.88 6.10 8.89
N SER A 152 -13.61 5.83 9.25
CA SER A 152 -12.63 6.85 9.65
C SER A 152 -11.77 7.35 8.50
N LEU A 153 -11.81 6.66 7.35
CA LEU A 153 -10.96 7.05 6.23
C LEU A 153 -11.35 8.44 5.70
N PRO A 154 -10.35 9.33 5.52
CA PRO A 154 -10.61 10.66 5.01
C PRO A 154 -10.97 10.61 3.52
N LYS A 155 -11.63 11.67 3.04
CA LYS A 155 -12.08 11.77 1.64
C LYS A 155 -10.94 11.81 0.61
N GLU A 156 -9.73 12.11 1.04
CA GLU A 156 -8.51 12.11 0.22
C GLU A 156 -8.09 10.69 -0.18
N LEU A 157 -8.47 9.68 0.61
CA LEU A 157 -8.21 8.28 0.34
C LEU A 157 -9.46 7.59 -0.21
N GLU A 158 -9.30 6.95 -1.34
CA GLU A 158 -10.33 6.13 -1.97
C GLU A 158 -10.04 4.65 -1.71
N VAL A 159 -11.07 3.92 -1.25
CA VAL A 159 -10.96 2.46 -1.10
C VAL A 159 -11.09 1.81 -2.48
N VAL A 160 -10.07 1.06 -2.88
CA VAL A 160 -9.98 0.43 -4.21
C VAL A 160 -9.92 -1.09 -4.16
N ALA A 161 -9.92 -1.69 -2.97
CA ALA A 161 -10.12 -3.13 -2.80
C ALA A 161 -10.72 -3.47 -1.45
N LEU A 162 -11.57 -4.48 -1.43
CA LEU A 162 -12.26 -5.00 -0.23
C LEU A 162 -12.12 -6.53 -0.16
N ASP A 163 -11.98 -7.05 1.06
CA ASP A 163 -12.19 -8.47 1.32
C ASP A 163 -13.63 -8.88 1.02
N CYS A 164 -13.81 -9.99 0.28
CA CYS A 164 -15.13 -10.44 -0.17
C CYS A 164 -16.02 -10.93 0.96
N MET A 165 -15.46 -11.40 2.08
CA MET A 165 -16.22 -12.01 3.17
C MET A 165 -16.61 -11.00 4.25
N GLU A 166 -15.65 -10.24 4.77
CA GLU A 166 -15.84 -9.35 5.91
C GLU A 166 -15.97 -7.87 5.49
N GLY A 167 -15.66 -7.55 4.23
CA GLY A 167 -15.67 -6.19 3.70
C GLY A 167 -14.63 -5.29 4.37
N GLU A 168 -13.50 -5.85 4.81
CA GLU A 168 -12.36 -5.08 5.30
C GLU A 168 -11.67 -4.37 4.14
N VAL A 169 -11.10 -3.19 4.43
CA VAL A 169 -10.32 -2.42 3.46
C VAL A 169 -9.02 -3.17 3.14
N MET A 170 -8.86 -3.53 1.87
CA MET A 170 -7.69 -4.26 1.40
C MET A 170 -6.76 -3.43 0.55
N ALA A 171 -7.25 -2.32 -0.03
CA ALA A 171 -6.38 -1.34 -0.67
C ALA A 171 -7.01 0.04 -0.67
N VAL A 172 -6.15 1.05 -0.62
CA VAL A 172 -6.51 2.46 -0.80
C VAL A 172 -5.62 3.11 -1.86
N GLN A 173 -6.14 4.16 -2.50
CA GLN A 173 -5.35 5.10 -3.29
C GLN A 173 -5.65 6.54 -2.88
N HIS A 174 -4.67 7.41 -2.98
CA HIS A 174 -4.89 8.84 -2.83
C HIS A 174 -5.49 9.42 -4.12
N ARG A 175 -6.44 10.36 -3.99
CA ARG A 175 -7.15 10.92 -5.15
C ARG A 175 -6.30 11.78 -6.07
N ASP A 176 -5.32 12.49 -5.51
CA ASP A 176 -4.53 13.49 -6.23
C ASP A 176 -3.07 13.10 -6.41
N TYR A 177 -2.53 12.25 -5.53
CA TYR A 177 -1.13 11.84 -5.55
C TYR A 177 -0.99 10.36 -5.88
N PRO A 178 0.12 9.92 -6.49
CA PRO A 178 0.38 8.50 -6.76
C PRO A 178 0.79 7.76 -5.47
N ILE A 179 -0.11 7.70 -4.50
CA ILE A 179 0.06 7.02 -3.21
C ILE A 179 -0.95 5.89 -3.13
N TYR A 180 -0.45 4.70 -2.84
CA TYR A 180 -1.23 3.46 -2.80
C TYR A 180 -0.90 2.65 -1.56
N GLY A 181 -1.90 2.00 -0.98
CA GLY A 181 -1.74 1.10 0.15
C GLY A 181 -2.38 -0.25 -0.12
N LEU A 182 -1.67 -1.35 0.16
CA LEU A 182 -2.14 -2.72 0.10
C LEU A 182 -2.10 -3.33 1.50
N GLN A 183 -3.24 -3.74 2.05
CA GLN A 183 -3.30 -4.43 3.35
C GLN A 183 -2.82 -5.88 3.24
N PHE A 184 -2.93 -6.49 2.07
CA PHE A 184 -2.43 -7.83 1.77
C PHE A 184 -0.97 -7.80 1.32
N HIS A 185 -0.36 -8.99 1.22
CA HIS A 185 1.05 -9.17 0.90
C HIS A 185 1.23 -9.59 -0.57
N PRO A 186 1.61 -8.67 -1.48
CA PRO A 186 1.84 -9.00 -2.88
C PRO A 186 3.06 -9.89 -3.09
N GLU A 187 4.02 -9.88 -2.14
CA GLU A 187 5.25 -10.68 -2.19
C GLU A 187 5.04 -12.15 -1.80
N SER A 188 3.87 -12.50 -1.27
CA SER A 188 3.57 -13.85 -0.83
C SER A 188 3.28 -14.78 -2.01
N ILE A 189 3.74 -16.02 -1.93
CA ILE A 189 3.37 -17.08 -2.88
C ILE A 189 1.85 -17.33 -2.94
N LEU A 190 1.13 -16.96 -1.88
CA LEU A 190 -0.33 -17.05 -1.81
C LEU A 190 -1.04 -15.86 -2.49
N THR A 191 -0.29 -14.95 -3.12
CA THR A 191 -0.80 -13.85 -3.94
C THR A 191 -0.27 -14.01 -5.37
N PRO A 192 -0.88 -14.87 -6.21
CA PRO A 192 -0.35 -15.19 -7.55
C PRO A 192 -0.17 -13.96 -8.44
N ASP A 193 -1.05 -12.97 -8.32
CA ASP A 193 -1.03 -11.74 -9.11
C ASP A 193 -0.11 -10.65 -8.51
N GLY A 194 0.59 -10.95 -7.42
CA GLY A 194 1.37 -9.96 -6.67
C GLY A 194 2.48 -9.32 -7.49
N LYS A 195 3.20 -10.10 -8.30
CA LYS A 195 4.23 -9.57 -9.19
C LYS A 195 3.66 -8.56 -10.19
N ARG A 196 2.49 -8.84 -10.77
CA ARG A 196 1.81 -7.94 -11.70
C ARG A 196 1.42 -6.62 -11.05
N ILE A 197 0.96 -6.66 -9.79
CA ILE A 197 0.65 -5.45 -9.01
C ILE A 197 1.91 -4.59 -8.83
N LEU A 198 3.05 -5.19 -8.48
CA LEU A 198 4.32 -4.49 -8.32
C LEU A 198 4.86 -3.95 -9.65
N GLU A 199 4.74 -4.70 -10.74
CA GLU A 199 5.06 -4.22 -12.09
C GLU A 199 4.24 -2.99 -12.45
N ASN A 200 2.93 -3.04 -12.22
CA ASN A 200 2.03 -1.90 -12.46
C ASN A 200 2.45 -0.68 -11.63
N PHE A 201 2.77 -0.86 -10.34
CA PHE A 201 3.25 0.23 -9.49
C PHE A 201 4.53 0.86 -10.04
N LEU A 202 5.50 0.07 -10.43
CA LEU A 202 6.79 0.56 -10.94
C LEU A 202 6.68 1.28 -12.30
N HIS A 203 5.57 1.11 -13.02
CA HIS A 203 5.26 1.89 -14.23
C HIS A 203 4.61 3.25 -13.95
N ILE A 204 4.12 3.50 -12.72
CA ILE A 204 3.54 4.79 -12.34
C ILE A 204 4.65 5.82 -12.22
N ARG A 205 4.42 7.02 -12.72
CA ARG A 205 5.32 8.17 -12.58
C ARG A 205 4.58 9.31 -11.92
N THR A 206 5.30 10.15 -11.18
CA THR A 206 4.76 11.43 -10.76
C THR A 206 4.53 12.25 -12.01
N THR A 207 3.29 12.62 -12.32
CA THR A 207 3.03 13.64 -13.34
C THR A 207 3.57 14.94 -12.77
N GLU A 208 4.58 15.53 -13.42
CA GLU A 208 4.95 16.91 -13.15
C GLU A 208 3.67 17.73 -13.29
N ALA A 209 3.33 18.47 -12.25
CA ALA A 209 2.23 19.40 -12.30
C ALA A 209 2.56 20.41 -13.40
N MET A 210 1.80 20.33 -14.52
CA MET A 210 1.81 21.38 -15.53
C MET A 210 1.17 22.64 -14.98
#